data_a862b5c4a672e004c8dd0b35e44ce5b5
#
_entry.id   a862b5c4a672e004c8dd0b35e44ce5b5
#
_cell.length_a   1.000
_cell.length_b   1.000
_cell.length_c   1.000
_cell.angle_alpha   90.00
_cell.angle_beta   90.00
_cell.angle_gamma   90.00
#
_symmetry.space_group_name_H-M   'P 1'
#
loop_
_entity.id
_entity.type
_entity.pdbx_description
1 polymer ?
#
loop_
_entity_poly.entity_id
_entity_poly.type
_entity_poly.pdbx_seq_one_letter_code
_entity_poly.pdbx_strand_id
1 'polypeptide(L)' 'MRDGLTRTERIVLTTLNELTKEREGRSVPTMELYGRVVEKVDLSQAEFQAILSRLAGR' A
#
# COMPACT_ATOMS: atom_id res chain seq x y z
N MET A 1 7.26 2.50 -22.24
CA MET A 1 5.95 2.38 -21.62
C MET A 1 6.04 2.31 -20.11
N ARG A 2 5.21 3.00 -19.43
CA ARG A 2 5.29 2.98 -17.98
C ARG A 2 4.35 1.93 -17.41
N ASP A 3 4.62 1.54 -16.20
CA ASP A 3 3.86 0.49 -15.56
C ASP A 3 2.53 0.97 -14.99
N GLY A 4 2.27 2.27 -15.07
CA GLY A 4 1.02 2.82 -14.56
C GLY A 4 0.98 3.06 -13.07
N LEU A 5 2.06 2.81 -12.38
CA LEU A 5 2.11 3.02 -10.95
C LEU A 5 2.81 4.33 -10.63
N THR A 6 2.22 5.10 -9.74
CA THR A 6 2.87 6.29 -9.21
C THR A 6 3.87 5.87 -8.14
N ARG A 7 4.69 6.85 -7.73
CA ARG A 7 5.63 6.60 -6.64
C ARG A 7 4.89 6.16 -5.38
N THR A 8 3.80 6.82 -5.08
CA THR A 8 3.01 6.50 -3.89
C THR A 8 2.48 5.08 -3.96
N GLU A 9 1.99 4.68 -5.12
CA GLU A 9 1.47 3.32 -5.27
C GLU A 9 2.57 2.29 -5.10
N ARG A 10 3.76 2.58 -5.57
CA ARG A 10 4.88 1.67 -5.38
C ARG A 10 5.24 1.54 -3.91
N ILE A 11 5.20 2.65 -3.18
CA ILE A 11 5.50 2.61 -1.76
C ILE A 11 4.47 1.75 -1.04
N VAL A 12 3.19 1.89 -1.40
CA VAL A 12 2.13 1.08 -0.80
C VAL A 12 2.37 -0.40 -1.08
N LEU A 13 2.69 -0.75 -2.31
CA LEU A 13 2.94 -2.13 -2.67
C LEU A 13 4.15 -2.71 -1.95
N THR A 14 5.23 -1.95 -1.91
CA THR A 14 6.44 -2.40 -1.24
C THR A 14 6.17 -2.63 0.24
N THR A 15 5.47 -1.68 0.87
CA THR A 15 5.15 -1.81 2.28
C THR A 15 4.25 -3.01 2.54
N LEU A 16 3.28 -3.23 1.66
CA LEU A 16 2.41 -4.39 1.80
C LEU A 16 3.21 -5.69 1.71
N ASN A 17 4.13 -5.75 0.77
CA ASN A 17 4.97 -6.93 0.63
C ASN A 17 5.81 -7.18 1.88
N GLU A 18 6.37 -6.12 2.44
CA GLU A 18 7.15 -6.24 3.66
C GLU A 18 6.32 -6.77 4.81
N LEU A 19 5.13 -6.22 4.98
CA LEU A 19 4.25 -6.66 6.04
C LEU A 19 3.77 -8.08 5.84
N THR A 20 3.49 -8.44 4.60
CA THR A 20 3.07 -9.80 4.29
C THR A 20 4.16 -10.80 4.67
N LYS A 21 5.40 -10.44 4.40
CA LYS A 21 6.52 -11.30 4.77
C LYS A 21 6.63 -11.44 6.29
N GLU A 22 6.46 -10.33 7.00
CA GLU A 22 6.53 -10.37 8.47
C GLU A 22 5.45 -11.27 9.05
N ARG A 23 4.33 -11.36 8.35
CA ARG A 23 3.20 -12.18 8.81
C ARG A 23 3.15 -13.53 8.13
N GLU A 24 4.22 -13.88 7.45
CA GLU A 24 4.37 -15.20 6.82
C GLU A 24 3.21 -15.49 5.86
N GLY A 25 2.83 -14.51 5.08
CA GLY A 25 1.79 -14.68 4.08
C GLY A 25 0.37 -14.44 4.58
N ARG A 26 0.20 -14.09 5.84
CA ARG A 26 -1.13 -13.82 6.37
C ARG A 26 -1.63 -12.45 5.94
N SER A 27 -2.91 -12.25 6.09
CA SER A 27 -3.52 -10.98 5.75
C SER A 27 -2.95 -9.84 6.58
N VAL A 28 -2.80 -8.70 5.96
CA VAL A 28 -2.31 -7.49 6.61
C VAL A 28 -3.49 -6.57 6.86
N PRO A 29 -3.75 -6.19 8.12
CA PRO A 29 -4.83 -5.23 8.39
C PRO A 29 -4.58 -3.92 7.68
N THR A 30 -5.63 -3.37 7.09
CA THR A 30 -5.53 -2.13 6.33
C THR A 30 -5.00 -0.99 7.19
N MET A 31 -5.42 -0.93 8.43
CA MET A 31 -5.00 0.13 9.32
C MET A 31 -3.49 0.07 9.58
N GLU A 32 -2.97 -1.12 9.73
CA GLU A 32 -1.54 -1.28 9.94
C GLU A 32 -0.77 -0.88 8.69
N LEU A 33 -1.28 -1.25 7.54
CA LEU A 33 -0.64 -0.88 6.28
C LEU A 33 -0.61 0.63 6.13
N TYR A 34 -1.72 1.29 6.42
CA TYR A 34 -1.79 2.74 6.33
C TYR A 34 -0.76 3.40 7.26
N GLY A 35 -0.69 2.91 8.50
CA GLY A 35 0.25 3.47 9.46
C GLY A 35 1.70 3.37 8.99
N ARG A 36 2.05 2.27 8.34
CA ARG A 36 3.41 2.11 7.83
C ARG A 36 3.65 3.00 6.62
N VAL A 37 2.67 3.08 5.73
CA VAL A 37 2.82 3.88 4.52
C VAL A 37 2.96 5.35 4.85
N VAL A 38 2.17 5.83 5.80
CA VAL A 38 2.18 7.25 6.13
C VAL A 38 3.50 7.69 6.77
N GLU A 39 4.27 6.74 7.29
CA GLU A 39 5.61 7.05 7.81
C GLU A 39 6.58 7.33 6.67
N LYS A 40 6.28 6.85 5.49
CA LYS A 40 7.18 6.99 4.35
C LYS A 40 6.75 8.09 3.40
N VAL A 41 5.47 8.36 3.32
CA VAL A 41 4.94 9.36 2.40
C VAL A 41 3.67 9.96 2.98
N ASP A 42 3.53 11.27 2.81
CA ASP A 42 2.35 11.98 3.27
C ASP A 42 1.16 11.59 2.41
N LEU A 43 0.14 11.04 3.04
CA LEU A 43 -0.96 10.43 2.31
C LEU A 43 -2.21 10.49 3.17
N SER A 44 -3.29 11.01 2.62
CA SER A 44 -4.55 11.03 3.36
C SER A 44 -5.22 9.67 3.28
N GLN A 45 -6.17 9.42 4.19
CA GLN A 45 -6.91 8.18 4.16
C GLN A 45 -7.67 8.01 2.85
N ALA A 46 -8.22 9.11 2.34
CA ALA A 46 -8.97 9.03 1.10
C ALA A 46 -8.07 8.62 -0.06
N GLU A 47 -6.87 9.15 -0.10
CA GLU A 47 -5.93 8.77 -1.14
C GLU A 47 -5.49 7.32 -0.98
N PHE A 48 -5.27 6.92 0.24
CA PHE A 48 -4.87 5.55 0.52
C PHE A 48 -5.96 4.58 0.08
N GLN A 49 -7.21 4.88 0.41
CA GLN A 49 -8.33 4.03 0.01
C GLN A 49 -8.46 3.97 -1.50
N ALA A 50 -8.27 5.10 -2.17
CA ALA A 50 -8.34 5.12 -3.63
C ALA A 50 -7.26 4.24 -4.25
N ILE A 51 -6.06 4.27 -3.67
CA ILE A 51 -4.96 3.45 -4.16
C ILE A 51 -5.26 1.97 -3.96
N LEU A 52 -5.73 1.61 -2.77
CA LEU A 52 -6.07 0.22 -2.51
C LEU A 52 -7.15 -0.28 -3.44
N SER A 53 -8.16 0.55 -3.68
CA SER A 53 -9.26 0.20 -4.56
C SER A 53 -8.74 -0.05 -5.97
N ARG A 54 -7.83 0.78 -6.40
CA ARG A 54 -7.25 0.67 -7.73
C ARG A 54 -6.42 -0.60 -7.86
N LEU A 55 -5.60 -0.88 -6.86
CA LEU A 55 -4.76 -2.08 -6.89
C LEU A 55 -5.59 -3.35 -6.79
N ALA A 56 -6.64 -3.32 -5.98
CA ALA A 56 -7.49 -4.48 -5.80
C ALA A 56 -8.35 -4.75 -7.03
N GLY A 57 -8.64 -3.73 -7.80
CA GLY A 57 -9.51 -3.86 -8.96
C GLY A 57 -8.82 -4.35 -10.22
N ARG A 58 -7.57 -4.67 -10.15
CA ARG A 58 -6.81 -5.08 -11.32
C ARG A 58 -6.90 -6.56 -11.58
#